data_1ecaac9f52907eec1caecbff89707aba
#
_entry.id   1ecaac9f52907eec1caecbff89707aba
#
_cell.length_a   1.000
_cell.length_b   1.000
_cell.length_c   1.000
_cell.angle_alpha   90.00
_cell.angle_beta   90.00
_cell.angle_gamma   90.00
#
_symmetry.space_group_name_H-M   'P 1'
#
loop_
_entity.id
_entity.type
_entity.pdbx_description
1 polymer ?
#
loop_
_entity_poly.entity_id
_entity_poly.type
_entity_poly.pdbx_seq_one_letter_code
_entity_poly.pdbx_strand_id
1 'polypeptide(L)'
;MLIRTDPFAQFDRLTQQFFAGQPASSPRTMPMDAYRNGDEYVVQFDLPGVARESIDVSVERNVLTVKAERAAAFDEDARVQVSERSRGKVSRRLALGDTLDTDRVAAEYVDGVLTLRIPVAEKAQPRKITVGGEPQQLEN
;
A
#
# COMPACT_ATOMS: atom_id res chain seq x y z
N MET A 1 -25.63 -13.80 3.45
CA MET A 1 -24.46 -13.01 3.07
C MET A 1 -24.03 -12.15 4.25
N LEU A 2 -22.87 -12.42 4.76
CA LEU A 2 -22.36 -11.71 5.92
C LEU A 2 -21.87 -10.33 5.49
N ILE A 3 -22.52 -9.31 5.99
CA ILE A 3 -22.02 -7.95 5.85
C ILE A 3 -20.87 -7.82 6.84
N ARG A 4 -19.67 -7.99 6.35
CA ARG A 4 -18.51 -7.68 7.14
C ARG A 4 -18.30 -6.18 7.14
N THR A 5 -18.32 -5.62 8.34
CA THR A 5 -17.77 -4.28 8.51
C THR A 5 -16.26 -4.44 8.45
N ASP A 6 -15.74 -4.47 7.24
CA ASP A 6 -14.31 -4.57 7.01
C ASP A 6 -13.75 -3.16 6.89
N PRO A 7 -12.88 -2.70 7.83
CA PRO A 7 -12.29 -1.37 7.72
C PRO A 7 -11.49 -1.18 6.43
N PHE A 8 -11.02 -2.26 5.83
CA PHE A 8 -10.30 -2.17 4.55
C PHE A 8 -11.22 -1.92 3.36
N ALA A 9 -12.51 -2.26 3.46
CA ALA A 9 -13.46 -1.92 2.41
C ALA A 9 -13.62 -0.40 2.24
N GLN A 10 -13.47 0.35 3.33
CA GLN A 10 -13.45 1.80 3.27
C GLN A 10 -12.21 2.34 2.57
N PHE A 11 -11.07 1.72 2.81
CA PHE A 11 -9.84 2.07 2.12
C PHE A 11 -9.93 1.81 0.61
N ASP A 12 -10.52 0.69 0.22
CA ASP A 12 -10.73 0.39 -1.19
C ASP A 12 -11.63 1.42 -1.86
N ARG A 13 -12.69 1.83 -1.20
CA ARG A 13 -13.59 2.87 -1.71
C ARG A 13 -12.88 4.21 -1.85
N LEU A 14 -12.08 4.59 -0.86
CA LEU A 14 -11.29 5.82 -0.91
C LEU A 14 -10.27 5.78 -2.05
N THR A 15 -9.60 4.66 -2.19
CA THR A 15 -8.64 4.47 -3.28
C THR A 15 -9.32 4.57 -4.64
N GLN A 16 -10.48 3.94 -4.79
CA GLN A 16 -11.27 4.03 -6.01
C GLN A 16 -11.70 5.46 -6.30
N GLN A 17 -12.09 6.22 -5.28
CA GLN A 17 -12.45 7.62 -5.45
C GLN A 17 -11.27 8.48 -5.90
N PHE A 18 -10.07 8.22 -5.37
CA PHE A 18 -8.86 8.90 -5.81
C PHE A 18 -8.55 8.64 -7.28
N PHE A 19 -8.87 7.47 -7.77
CA PHE A 19 -8.56 7.06 -9.14
C PHE A 19 -9.72 7.23 -10.12
N ALA A 20 -10.91 7.59 -9.63
CA ALA A 20 -12.13 7.66 -10.45
C ALA A 20 -12.07 8.65 -11.60
N GLY A 21 -11.16 9.61 -11.58
CA GLY A 21 -10.97 10.58 -12.65
C GLY A 21 -9.74 10.34 -13.51
N GLN A 22 -9.00 9.27 -13.29
CA GLN A 22 -7.77 9.03 -14.05
C GLN A 22 -8.04 8.09 -15.22
N PRO A 23 -7.54 8.45 -16.43
CA PRO A 23 -7.62 7.52 -17.53
C PRO A 23 -6.79 6.30 -17.19
N ALA A 24 -7.34 5.22 -17.34
CA ALA A 24 -6.92 3.82 -17.47
C ALA A 24 -5.43 3.45 -17.37
N SER A 25 -4.62 4.14 -16.56
CA SER A 25 -3.48 3.48 -15.95
C SER A 25 -4.11 2.49 -14.97
N SER A 26 -4.59 1.47 -15.57
CA SER A 26 -5.44 0.47 -14.95
C SER A 26 -4.81 -0.04 -13.67
N PRO A 27 -5.55 -0.16 -12.57
CA PRO A 27 -5.10 -0.90 -11.40
C PRO A 27 -4.61 -2.31 -11.73
N ARG A 28 -4.91 -2.79 -12.92
CA ARG A 28 -4.45 -4.08 -13.42
C ARG A 28 -2.95 -4.15 -13.69
N THR A 29 -2.28 -3.00 -13.89
CA THR A 29 -0.84 -2.97 -14.15
C THR A 29 -0.01 -3.06 -12.89
N MET A 30 -0.61 -2.81 -11.74
CA MET A 30 0.04 -2.92 -10.43
C MET A 30 -1.00 -3.37 -9.40
N PRO A 31 -1.39 -4.64 -9.44
CA PRO A 31 -2.35 -5.16 -8.46
C PRO A 31 -1.78 -5.07 -7.04
N MET A 32 -2.66 -4.87 -6.09
CA MET A 32 -2.29 -4.60 -4.71
C MET A 32 -3.13 -5.45 -3.77
N ASP A 33 -2.46 -6.01 -2.76
CA ASP A 33 -3.10 -6.56 -1.57
C ASP A 33 -2.77 -5.67 -0.38
N ALA A 34 -3.73 -5.43 0.47
CA ALA A 34 -3.52 -4.70 1.71
C ALA A 34 -4.24 -5.41 2.84
N TYR A 35 -3.55 -5.64 3.95
CA TYR A 35 -4.11 -6.34 5.07
C TYR A 35 -3.45 -5.92 6.38
N ARG A 36 -4.12 -6.19 7.47
CA ARG A 36 -3.58 -5.96 8.79
C ARG A 36 -3.21 -7.30 9.43
N ASN A 37 -2.02 -7.36 9.98
CA ASN A 37 -1.50 -8.55 10.67
C ASN A 37 -0.93 -8.11 12.01
N GLY A 38 -1.72 -8.29 13.08
CA GLY A 38 -1.33 -7.82 14.41
C GLY A 38 -1.23 -6.30 14.47
N ASP A 39 -0.08 -5.81 14.87
CA ASP A 39 0.21 -4.37 14.99
C ASP A 39 0.84 -3.78 13.74
N GLU A 40 0.68 -4.46 12.62
CA GLU A 40 1.33 -4.09 11.37
C GLU A 40 0.31 -4.09 10.23
N TYR A 41 0.39 -3.06 9.41
CA TYR A 41 -0.35 -2.96 8.16
C TYR A 41 0.59 -3.31 7.02
N VAL A 42 0.19 -4.25 6.19
CA VAL A 42 1.03 -4.75 5.10
C VAL A 42 0.37 -4.44 3.76
N VAL A 43 1.13 -3.87 2.87
CA VAL A 43 0.68 -3.60 1.50
C VAL A 43 1.66 -4.28 0.54
N GLN A 44 1.13 -5.05 -0.39
CA GLN A 44 1.93 -5.74 -1.40
C GLN A 44 1.50 -5.32 -2.79
N PHE A 45 2.48 -5.06 -3.65
CA PHE A 45 2.25 -4.69 -5.04
C PHE A 45 2.98 -5.66 -5.95
N ASP A 46 2.30 -6.11 -7.00
CA ASP A 46 2.93 -6.91 -8.05
C ASP A 46 3.67 -6.01 -9.03
N LEU A 47 4.99 -6.12 -9.01
CA LEU A 47 5.88 -5.36 -9.89
C LEU A 47 6.91 -6.29 -10.54
N PRO A 48 6.47 -7.35 -11.25
CA PRO A 48 7.41 -8.30 -11.84
C PRO A 48 8.22 -7.66 -12.95
N GLY A 49 9.52 -7.91 -12.94
CA GLY A 49 10.42 -7.42 -13.97
C GLY A 49 10.77 -5.95 -13.87
N VAL A 50 10.45 -5.31 -12.75
CA VAL A 50 10.78 -3.91 -12.51
C VAL A 50 12.15 -3.84 -11.80
N ALA A 51 13.01 -2.95 -12.25
CA ALA A 51 14.28 -2.71 -11.57
C ALA A 51 14.00 -2.01 -10.23
N ARG A 52 14.69 -2.47 -9.18
CA ARG A 52 14.53 -1.89 -7.84
C ARG A 52 14.75 -0.38 -7.84
N GLU A 53 15.71 0.09 -8.62
CA GLU A 53 16.08 1.50 -8.71
C GLU A 53 14.96 2.36 -9.32
N SER A 54 14.05 1.77 -10.05
CA SER A 54 12.92 2.49 -10.63
C SER A 54 11.71 2.59 -9.71
N ILE A 55 11.74 1.90 -8.56
CA ILE A 55 10.64 1.92 -7.61
C ILE A 55 10.81 3.11 -6.68
N ASP A 56 9.80 3.97 -6.64
CA ASP A 56 9.75 5.12 -5.77
C ASP A 56 8.54 5.00 -4.85
N VAL A 57 8.79 5.10 -3.55
CA VAL A 57 7.76 5.00 -2.51
C VAL A 57 7.81 6.27 -1.69
N SER A 58 6.69 6.93 -1.57
CA SER A 58 6.59 8.14 -0.75
C SER A 58 5.30 8.15 0.05
N VAL A 59 5.33 8.81 1.20
CA VAL A 59 4.15 9.05 2.01
C VAL A 59 4.09 10.54 2.30
N GLU A 60 2.98 11.15 1.94
CA GLU A 60 2.72 12.55 2.22
C GLU A 60 1.28 12.71 2.66
N ARG A 61 1.06 13.34 3.81
CA ARG A 61 -0.27 13.57 4.37
C ARG A 61 -1.12 12.31 4.44
N ASN A 62 -0.51 11.23 4.92
CA ASN A 62 -1.14 9.92 5.02
C ASN A 62 -1.58 9.32 3.68
N VAL A 63 -1.00 9.77 2.58
CA VAL A 63 -1.19 9.15 1.27
C VAL A 63 0.10 8.47 0.85
N LEU A 64 0.04 7.17 0.69
CA LEU A 64 1.12 6.37 0.15
C LEU A 64 1.07 6.42 -1.37
N THR A 65 2.18 6.77 -1.99
CA THR A 65 2.32 6.77 -3.45
C THR A 65 3.45 5.83 -3.84
N VAL A 66 3.15 4.89 -4.70
CA VAL A 66 4.14 3.98 -5.29
C VAL A 66 4.19 4.24 -6.78
N LYS A 67 5.40 4.53 -7.27
CA LYS A 67 5.67 4.72 -8.69
C LYS A 67 6.76 3.76 -9.11
N ALA A 68 6.63 3.24 -10.30
CA ALA A 68 7.62 2.35 -10.88
C ALA A 68 7.60 2.45 -12.39
N GLU A 69 8.68 2.02 -13.01
CA GLU A 69 8.76 1.94 -14.47
C GLU A 69 9.26 0.57 -14.88
N ARG A 70 8.51 -0.08 -15.74
CA ARG A 70 8.94 -1.32 -16.37
C ARG A 70 9.45 -1.00 -17.76
N ALA A 71 10.75 -1.24 -17.96
CA ALA A 71 11.36 -1.04 -19.26
C ALA A 71 10.84 -2.04 -20.29
N ALA A 72 10.77 -1.63 -21.54
CA ALA A 72 10.45 -2.54 -22.63
C ALA A 72 11.55 -3.61 -22.76
N ALA A 73 11.13 -4.85 -22.98
CA ALA A 73 12.06 -5.96 -23.18
C ALA A 73 12.64 -6.02 -24.58
N PHE A 74 12.17 -5.18 -25.47
CA PHE A 74 12.61 -5.15 -26.88
C PHE A 74 12.84 -3.70 -27.33
N ASP A 75 13.71 -3.55 -28.32
CA ASP A 75 14.07 -2.25 -28.89
C ASP A 75 13.26 -1.93 -30.15
N GLU A 76 13.59 -0.81 -30.79
CA GLU A 76 12.90 -0.33 -31.99
C GLU A 76 13.07 -1.26 -33.19
N ASP A 77 14.15 -2.04 -33.24
CA ASP A 77 14.42 -2.97 -34.33
C ASP A 77 13.64 -4.28 -34.22
N ALA A 78 13.04 -4.54 -33.07
CA ALA A 78 12.26 -5.75 -32.86
C ALA A 78 10.95 -5.72 -33.62
N ARG A 79 10.62 -6.83 -34.26
CA ARG A 79 9.31 -7.01 -34.89
C ARG A 79 8.39 -7.72 -33.90
N VAL A 80 7.59 -6.94 -33.19
CA VAL A 80 6.72 -7.45 -32.13
C VAL A 80 5.56 -8.22 -32.75
N GLN A 81 5.40 -9.46 -32.38
CA GLN A 81 4.32 -10.33 -32.83
C GLN A 81 3.13 -10.29 -31.88
N VAL A 82 3.40 -10.30 -30.57
CA VAL A 82 2.39 -10.21 -29.53
C VAL A 82 2.97 -9.35 -28.41
N SER A 83 2.19 -8.44 -27.89
CA SER A 83 2.58 -7.58 -26.78
C SER A 83 1.43 -7.43 -25.80
N GLU A 84 1.43 -8.24 -24.77
CA GLU A 84 0.39 -8.26 -23.75
C GLU A 84 0.92 -7.80 -22.37
N ARG A 85 2.23 -7.80 -22.19
CA ARG A 85 2.83 -7.39 -20.92
C ARG A 85 2.82 -5.87 -20.84
N SER A 86 2.37 -5.38 -19.67
CA SER A 86 2.38 -3.93 -19.43
C SER A 86 3.81 -3.42 -19.28
N ARG A 87 4.04 -2.22 -19.77
CA ARG A 87 5.33 -1.54 -19.73
C ARG A 87 5.12 -0.06 -19.54
N GLY A 88 6.21 0.63 -19.23
CA GLY A 88 6.19 2.06 -18.99
C GLY A 88 5.96 2.38 -17.53
N LYS A 89 5.52 3.60 -17.28
CA LYS A 89 5.36 4.12 -15.93
C LYS A 89 4.03 3.69 -15.34
N VAL A 90 4.07 3.22 -14.10
CA VAL A 90 2.89 2.89 -13.32
C VAL A 90 2.93 3.65 -12.00
N SER A 91 1.77 4.03 -11.51
CA SER A 91 1.64 4.75 -10.25
C SER A 91 0.38 4.30 -9.54
N ARG A 92 0.48 4.16 -8.23
CA ARG A 92 -0.68 3.85 -7.41
C ARG A 92 -0.63 4.62 -6.11
N ARG A 93 -1.78 5.09 -5.66
CA ARG A 93 -1.91 5.85 -4.43
C ARG A 93 -2.86 5.12 -3.49
N LEU A 94 -2.55 5.15 -2.22
CA LEU A 94 -3.37 4.54 -1.18
C LEU A 94 -3.45 5.49 0.01
N ALA A 95 -4.68 5.81 0.40
CA ALA A 95 -4.89 6.58 1.61
C ALA A 95 -4.66 5.68 2.83
N LEU A 96 -3.80 6.12 3.73
CA LEU A 96 -3.50 5.42 4.97
C LEU A 96 -4.29 6.06 6.11
N GLY A 97 -4.75 5.21 7.03
CA GLY A 97 -5.37 5.72 8.24
C GLY A 97 -4.37 6.43 9.15
N ASP A 98 -4.86 7.38 9.94
CA ASP A 98 -4.05 8.15 10.87
C ASP A 98 -3.58 7.33 12.09
N THR A 99 -4.01 6.06 12.20
CA THR A 99 -3.53 5.14 13.23
C THR A 99 -2.21 4.46 12.87
N LEU A 100 -1.71 4.67 11.65
CA LEU A 100 -0.46 4.06 11.18
C LEU A 100 0.72 5.02 11.39
N ASP A 101 1.86 4.45 11.76
CA ASP A 101 3.10 5.20 11.91
C ASP A 101 3.80 5.30 10.57
N THR A 102 3.52 6.35 9.84
CA THR A 102 4.05 6.55 8.49
C THR A 102 5.52 6.96 8.46
N ASP A 103 6.12 7.25 9.61
CA ASP A 103 7.56 7.54 9.71
C ASP A 103 8.40 6.27 9.78
N ARG A 104 7.77 5.12 9.97
CA ARG A 104 8.46 3.84 10.17
C ARG A 104 8.08 2.80 9.12
N VAL A 105 7.87 3.22 7.90
CA VAL A 105 7.56 2.32 6.79
C VAL A 105 8.82 1.54 6.39
N ALA A 106 8.71 0.23 6.37
CA ALA A 106 9.75 -0.65 5.84
C ALA A 106 9.33 -1.16 4.47
N ALA A 107 10.25 -1.18 3.52
CA ALA A 107 10.00 -1.62 2.16
C ALA A 107 10.97 -2.73 1.76
N GLU A 108 10.43 -3.74 1.09
CA GLU A 108 11.20 -4.88 0.60
C GLU A 108 10.70 -5.25 -0.79
N TYR A 109 11.62 -5.52 -1.70
CA TYR A 109 11.26 -5.97 -3.04
C TYR A 109 11.93 -7.30 -3.33
N VAL A 110 11.12 -8.36 -3.37
CA VAL A 110 11.58 -9.74 -3.54
C VAL A 110 10.62 -10.47 -4.48
N ASP A 111 11.17 -11.22 -5.40
CA ASP A 111 10.40 -12.05 -6.34
C ASP A 111 9.35 -11.30 -7.13
N GLY A 112 9.63 -10.05 -7.46
CA GLY A 112 8.69 -9.20 -8.20
C GLY A 112 7.58 -8.62 -7.35
N VAL A 113 7.64 -8.76 -6.04
CA VAL A 113 6.62 -8.23 -5.12
C VAL A 113 7.26 -7.17 -4.23
N LEU A 114 6.68 -5.98 -4.27
CA LEU A 114 7.04 -4.91 -3.34
C LEU A 114 6.15 -5.03 -2.11
N THR A 115 6.74 -5.25 -0.95
CA THR A 115 6.04 -5.35 0.32
C THR A 115 6.38 -4.15 1.17
N LEU A 116 5.35 -3.44 1.62
CA LEU A 116 5.48 -2.33 2.55
C LEU A 116 4.87 -2.73 3.88
N ARG A 117 5.61 -2.51 4.96
CA ARG A 117 5.16 -2.80 6.31
C ARG A 117 5.10 -1.50 7.08
N ILE A 118 3.94 -1.20 7.62
CA ILE A 118 3.66 0.05 8.30
C ILE A 118 3.15 -0.28 9.70
N PRO A 119 3.90 0.05 10.75
CA PRO A 119 3.45 -0.25 12.10
C PRO A 119 2.23 0.57 12.49
N VAL A 120 1.37 0.00 13.31
CA VAL A 120 0.33 0.77 13.98
C VAL A 120 0.99 1.64 15.03
N ALA A 121 0.65 2.93 15.06
CA ALA A 121 1.21 3.86 16.02
C ALA A 121 0.94 3.41 17.46
N GLU A 122 1.92 3.58 18.34
CA GLU A 122 1.82 3.11 19.73
C GLU A 122 0.58 3.65 20.45
N LYS A 123 0.26 4.90 20.24
CA LYS A 123 -0.91 5.53 20.85
C LYS A 123 -2.24 5.02 20.30
N ALA A 124 -2.23 4.31 19.17
CA ALA A 124 -3.41 3.69 18.58
C ALA A 124 -3.54 2.21 18.94
N GLN A 125 -2.54 1.64 19.64
CA GLN A 125 -2.58 0.25 20.08
C GLN A 125 -3.44 0.09 21.33
N PRO A 126 -4.10 -1.08 21.51
CA PRO A 126 -4.86 -1.34 22.69
C PRO A 126 -3.99 -1.23 23.95
N ARG A 127 -4.49 -0.52 24.94
CA ARG A 127 -3.83 -0.40 26.24
C ARG A 127 -4.55 -1.24 27.25
N LYS A 128 -3.78 -1.97 28.04
CA LYS A 128 -4.31 -2.68 29.19
C LYS A 128 -4.34 -1.74 30.39
N ILE A 129 -5.53 -1.56 30.98
CA ILE A 129 -5.68 -0.74 32.17
C ILE A 129 -5.68 -1.67 33.37
N THR A 130 -4.74 -1.45 34.30
CA THR A 130 -4.68 -2.21 35.55
C THR A 130 -5.66 -1.62 36.54
N VAL A 131 -6.56 -2.45 37.06
CA VAL A 131 -7.47 -2.03 38.14
C VAL A 131 -6.79 -2.27 39.46
N GLY A 132 -6.49 -1.18 40.17
CA GLY A 132 -5.94 -1.26 41.53
C GLY A 132 -7.03 -1.30 42.60
N GLY A 133 -6.66 -1.72 43.80
CA GLY A 133 -7.56 -1.74 44.96
C GLY A 133 -7.85 -0.38 45.57
N GLU A 134 -7.19 0.67 45.13
CA GLU A 134 -7.40 2.05 45.58
C GLU A 134 -7.79 2.94 44.43
N PRO A 135 -8.56 4.04 44.69
CA PRO A 135 -8.92 4.96 43.60
C PRO A 135 -7.68 5.56 42.96
N GLN A 136 -7.55 5.36 41.65
CA GLN A 136 -6.47 5.97 40.89
C GLN A 136 -7.01 7.18 40.16
N GLN A 137 -6.22 8.25 40.13
CA GLN A 137 -6.53 9.39 39.31
C GLN A 137 -6.30 9.00 37.86
N LEU A 138 -7.35 9.20 37.08
CA LEU A 138 -7.26 9.06 35.61
C LEU A 138 -6.61 10.32 35.07
N GLU A 139 -5.36 10.22 34.69
CA GLU A 139 -4.69 11.29 33.95
C GLU A 139 -5.12 11.25 32.47
N ASN A 140 -5.55 12.40 32.01
CA ASN A 140 -5.91 12.58 30.61
C ASN A 140 -4.66 12.70 29.73
#